data_2caa63a769ed6356481431dbc89e1fa5
#
_entry.id   2caa63a769ed6356481431dbc89e1fa5
#
_cell.length_a   1.000
_cell.length_b   1.000
_cell.length_c   1.000
_cell.angle_alpha   90.00
_cell.angle_beta   90.00
_cell.angle_gamma   90.00
#
_symmetry.space_group_name_H-M   'P 1'
#
loop_
_entity.id
_entity.type
_entity.pdbx_description
1 polymer ?
#
loop_
_entity_poly.entity_id
_entity_poly.type
_entity_poly.pdbx_seq_one_letter_code
_entity_poly.pdbx_strand_id
1 'polypeptide(L)'
;MLIKPKIKMMSDDKINQSSFIGHLTELRSRLVKSVIFLFIFFIICYFFSENIYSFLVQPYADAVQGDDVNRRLIFTALHETFITYLKVAFFAAMFITSPILLTQVWKFIAPGLYKNEKKALLPYLIATPTLFLLGGLLVYYLIMPLAIKFFLTFETTAQVSSLPIQLEAKVNEYLSLIMRLIFAFGISFQLPVLLSLLARVGFIDSEYLRTRRKYVIIIIFAVAAILTPPDPITQNWFGN
;
A
#
# COMPACT_ATOMS: atom_id res chain seq x y z
N MET A 1 12.96 54.35 -27.88
CA MET A 1 11.78 53.49 -28.07
C MET A 1 12.13 52.01 -27.76
N LEU A 2 12.54 51.65 -26.52
CA LEU A 2 12.99 50.27 -26.12
C LEU A 2 12.83 50.02 -24.62
N ILE A 3 11.59 50.13 -24.06
CA ILE A 3 11.36 49.78 -22.61
C ILE A 3 10.15 48.81 -22.41
N LYS A 4 9.60 48.22 -23.45
CA LYS A 4 8.43 47.33 -23.33
C LYS A 4 8.67 45.83 -22.99
N PRO A 5 9.83 45.16 -23.22
CA PRO A 5 9.92 43.71 -22.92
C PRO A 5 10.15 43.39 -21.44
N LYS A 6 10.79 44.26 -20.66
CA LYS A 6 11.16 43.97 -19.26
C LYS A 6 9.98 43.98 -18.28
N ILE A 7 8.96 44.79 -18.54
CA ILE A 7 7.76 44.89 -17.70
C ILE A 7 6.87 43.66 -17.88
N LYS A 8 6.79 43.09 -19.11
CA LYS A 8 5.99 41.91 -19.39
C LYS A 8 6.60 40.66 -18.74
N MET A 9 7.92 40.48 -18.76
CA MET A 9 8.57 39.36 -18.06
C MET A 9 8.38 39.41 -16.53
N MET A 10 8.48 40.59 -15.90
CA MET A 10 8.24 40.71 -14.45
C MET A 10 6.80 40.48 -14.04
N SER A 11 5.81 40.71 -14.90
CA SER A 11 4.41 40.42 -14.63
C SER A 11 4.12 38.93 -14.77
N ASP A 12 4.72 38.25 -15.76
CA ASP A 12 4.53 36.81 -16.00
C ASP A 12 5.19 35.98 -14.89
N ASP A 13 6.37 36.39 -14.38
CA ASP A 13 7.02 35.74 -13.24
C ASP A 13 6.21 35.87 -11.93
N LYS A 14 5.60 37.04 -11.69
CA LYS A 14 4.73 37.24 -10.52
C LYS A 14 3.43 36.45 -10.62
N ILE A 15 2.85 36.31 -11.80
CA ILE A 15 1.65 35.52 -12.06
C ILE A 15 1.95 34.03 -11.88
N ASN A 16 3.09 33.56 -12.38
CA ASN A 16 3.51 32.17 -12.21
C ASN A 16 3.83 31.84 -10.73
N GLN A 17 4.51 32.76 -10.01
CA GLN A 17 4.80 32.59 -8.58
C GLN A 17 3.51 32.58 -7.73
N SER A 18 2.55 33.45 -8.00
CA SER A 18 1.27 33.47 -7.28
C SER A 18 0.43 32.20 -7.54
N SER A 19 0.47 31.69 -8.76
CA SER A 19 -0.16 30.42 -9.12
C SER A 19 0.49 29.23 -8.41
N PHE A 20 1.83 29.19 -8.34
CA PHE A 20 2.56 28.13 -7.66
C PHE A 20 2.34 28.15 -6.13
N ILE A 21 2.38 29.33 -5.51
CA ILE A 21 2.10 29.50 -4.08
C ILE A 21 0.67 29.10 -3.76
N GLY A 22 -0.30 29.44 -4.62
CA GLY A 22 -1.69 29.01 -4.49
C GLY A 22 -1.83 27.48 -4.51
N HIS A 23 -1.12 26.81 -5.41
CA HIS A 23 -1.13 25.35 -5.51
C HIS A 23 -0.48 24.67 -4.29
N LEU A 24 0.61 25.22 -3.76
CA LEU A 24 1.22 24.74 -2.51
C LEU A 24 0.30 24.94 -1.29
N THR A 25 -0.42 26.04 -1.23
CA THR A 25 -1.38 26.31 -0.15
C THR A 25 -2.55 25.33 -0.21
N GLU A 26 -3.01 24.99 -1.42
CA GLU A 26 -4.04 23.97 -1.62
C GLU A 26 -3.54 22.58 -1.18
N LEU A 27 -2.31 22.18 -1.55
CA LEU A 27 -1.68 20.94 -1.10
C LEU A 27 -1.62 20.85 0.42
N ARG A 28 -1.14 21.91 1.08
CA ARG A 28 -1.08 21.98 2.53
C ARG A 28 -2.46 21.78 3.16
N SER A 29 -3.47 22.48 2.68
CA SER A 29 -4.83 22.38 3.20
C SER A 29 -5.42 20.96 3.05
N ARG A 30 -5.17 20.31 1.90
CA ARG A 30 -5.59 18.93 1.64
C ARG A 30 -4.86 17.93 2.51
N LEU A 31 -3.53 18.11 2.68
CA LEU A 31 -2.71 17.26 3.53
C LEU A 31 -3.16 17.33 4.99
N VAL A 32 -3.36 18.55 5.52
CA VAL A 32 -3.82 18.74 6.91
C VAL A 32 -5.17 18.05 7.13
N LYS A 33 -6.13 18.22 6.22
CA LYS A 33 -7.43 17.53 6.31
C LYS A 33 -7.25 16.01 6.32
N SER A 34 -6.40 15.47 5.45
CA SER A 34 -6.10 14.04 5.36
C SER A 34 -5.51 13.50 6.65
N VAL A 35 -4.57 14.23 7.25
CA VAL A 35 -3.95 13.85 8.54
C VAL A 35 -4.97 13.90 9.69
N ILE A 36 -5.84 14.91 9.71
CA ILE A 36 -6.90 14.99 10.73
C ILE A 36 -7.85 13.79 10.61
N PHE A 37 -8.29 13.43 9.40
CA PHE A 37 -9.13 12.25 9.19
C PHE A 37 -8.42 10.98 9.63
N LEU A 38 -7.14 10.81 9.24
CA LEU A 38 -6.34 9.66 9.66
C LEU A 38 -6.25 9.56 11.18
N PHE A 39 -6.03 10.67 11.87
CA PHE A 39 -5.91 10.69 13.33
C PHE A 39 -7.23 10.33 14.03
N ILE A 40 -8.35 10.86 13.53
CA ILE A 40 -9.68 10.53 14.07
C ILE A 40 -9.95 9.02 13.89
N PHE A 41 -9.73 8.48 12.69
CA PHE A 41 -9.92 7.06 12.44
C PHE A 41 -8.93 6.18 13.22
N PHE A 42 -7.71 6.67 13.45
CA PHE A 42 -6.74 5.96 14.28
C PHE A 42 -7.24 5.79 15.72
N ILE A 43 -7.79 6.83 16.33
CA ILE A 43 -8.38 6.75 17.67
C ILE A 43 -9.54 5.74 17.69
N ILE A 44 -10.42 5.81 16.70
CA ILE A 44 -11.55 4.88 16.59
C ILE A 44 -11.05 3.43 16.44
N CYS A 45 -10.14 3.18 15.52
CA CYS A 45 -9.57 1.85 15.28
C CYS A 45 -8.80 1.31 16.49
N TYR A 46 -8.21 2.17 17.30
CA TYR A 46 -7.53 1.75 18.51
C TYR A 46 -8.51 1.15 19.54
N PHE A 47 -9.69 1.71 19.69
CA PHE A 47 -10.74 1.13 20.54
C PHE A 47 -11.24 -0.23 20.03
N PHE A 48 -11.18 -0.47 18.73
CA PHE A 48 -11.58 -1.72 18.09
C PHE A 48 -10.40 -2.62 17.69
N SER A 49 -9.21 -2.36 18.25
CA SER A 49 -7.98 -3.05 17.84
C SER A 49 -8.01 -4.56 18.04
N GLU A 50 -8.69 -5.07 19.08
CA GLU A 50 -8.87 -6.51 19.31
C GLU A 50 -9.73 -7.16 18.23
N ASN A 51 -10.80 -6.51 17.81
CA ASN A 51 -11.67 -7.02 16.74
C ASN A 51 -10.93 -7.04 15.40
N ILE A 52 -10.16 -5.98 15.12
CA ILE A 52 -9.36 -5.87 13.90
C ILE A 52 -8.23 -6.91 13.91
N TYR A 53 -7.59 -7.11 15.05
CA TYR A 53 -6.61 -8.17 15.25
C TYR A 53 -7.21 -9.55 14.93
N SER A 54 -8.34 -9.88 15.54
CA SER A 54 -9.05 -11.14 15.33
C SER A 54 -9.40 -11.36 13.86
N PHE A 55 -9.87 -10.30 13.18
CA PHE A 55 -10.13 -10.32 11.75
C PHE A 55 -8.87 -10.62 10.94
N LEU A 56 -7.74 -9.95 11.22
CA LEU A 56 -6.49 -10.15 10.48
C LEU A 56 -5.86 -11.52 10.72
N VAL A 57 -6.11 -12.14 11.89
CA VAL A 57 -5.60 -13.48 12.22
C VAL A 57 -6.47 -14.60 11.65
N GLN A 58 -7.71 -14.31 11.27
CA GLN A 58 -8.66 -15.31 10.77
C GLN A 58 -8.10 -16.16 9.62
N PRO A 59 -7.41 -15.64 8.58
CA PRO A 59 -6.84 -16.47 7.52
C PRO A 59 -5.82 -17.51 8.02
N TYR A 60 -5.08 -17.18 9.10
CA TYR A 60 -4.19 -18.14 9.74
C TYR A 60 -4.97 -19.21 10.49
N ALA A 61 -5.95 -18.80 11.29
CA ALA A 61 -6.80 -19.73 12.04
C ALA A 61 -7.52 -20.73 11.12
N ASP A 62 -8.08 -20.23 9.99
CA ASP A 62 -8.78 -21.07 9.01
C ASP A 62 -7.83 -22.04 8.29
N ALA A 63 -6.59 -21.62 8.03
CA ALA A 63 -5.62 -22.46 7.33
C ALA A 63 -5.08 -23.61 8.19
N VAL A 64 -5.08 -23.44 9.52
CA VAL A 64 -4.59 -24.46 10.48
C VAL A 64 -5.72 -25.26 11.12
N GLN A 65 -6.99 -24.99 10.78
CA GLN A 65 -8.13 -25.78 11.24
C GLN A 65 -8.06 -27.21 10.66
N GLY A 66 -8.12 -28.21 11.53
CA GLY A 66 -8.08 -29.62 11.16
C GLY A 66 -6.75 -30.31 11.40
N ASP A 67 -5.74 -29.62 11.84
CA ASP A 67 -4.51 -30.24 12.32
C ASP A 67 -4.66 -30.65 13.82
N ASP A 68 -4.29 -31.89 14.16
CA ASP A 68 -4.27 -32.38 15.54
C ASP A 68 -3.24 -31.65 16.45
N VAL A 69 -2.51 -30.71 15.89
CA VAL A 69 -1.49 -29.92 16.59
C VAL A 69 -2.12 -28.67 17.17
N ASN A 70 -1.97 -28.48 18.48
CA ASN A 70 -2.44 -27.27 19.17
C ASN A 70 -1.58 -26.05 18.78
N ARG A 71 -1.88 -25.45 17.63
CA ARG A 71 -1.14 -24.30 17.08
C ARG A 71 -1.55 -23.01 17.76
N ARG A 72 -0.56 -22.16 18.01
CA ARG A 72 -0.76 -20.85 18.63
C ARG A 72 0.16 -19.82 18.00
N LEU A 73 -0.28 -18.59 18.03
CA LEU A 73 0.61 -17.46 17.78
C LEU A 73 1.35 -17.09 19.06
N ILE A 74 2.65 -16.89 18.96
CA ILE A 74 3.51 -16.57 20.10
C ILE A 74 3.97 -15.10 20.05
N PHE A 75 4.21 -14.52 21.22
CA PHE A 75 4.94 -13.26 21.36
C PHE A 75 6.16 -13.49 22.26
N THR A 76 7.27 -12.84 21.95
CA THR A 76 8.56 -13.09 22.60
C THR A 76 9.02 -11.94 23.49
N ALA A 77 8.41 -10.76 23.36
CA ALA A 77 8.73 -9.60 24.17
C ALA A 77 7.47 -9.04 24.86
N LEU A 78 7.63 -8.58 26.08
CA LEU A 78 6.51 -8.10 26.92
C LEU A 78 5.73 -6.95 26.29
N HIS A 79 6.43 -6.04 25.60
CA HIS A 79 5.83 -4.87 24.93
C HIS A 79 5.31 -5.17 23.51
N GLU A 80 5.60 -6.36 22.98
CA GLU A 80 5.29 -6.73 21.60
C GLU A 80 3.78 -6.65 21.31
N THR A 81 2.96 -7.15 22.23
CA THR A 81 1.50 -7.14 22.08
C THR A 81 0.95 -5.72 22.00
N PHE A 82 1.38 -4.82 22.88
CA PHE A 82 0.94 -3.42 22.87
C PHE A 82 1.32 -2.71 21.56
N ILE A 83 2.58 -2.86 21.14
CA ILE A 83 3.05 -2.27 19.87
C ILE A 83 2.30 -2.85 18.68
N THR A 84 1.97 -4.13 18.74
CA THR A 84 1.20 -4.80 17.66
C THR A 84 -0.22 -4.24 17.55
N TYR A 85 -0.93 -4.06 18.66
CA TYR A 85 -2.26 -3.42 18.64
C TYR A 85 -2.20 -1.99 18.10
N LEU A 86 -1.16 -1.24 18.46
CA LEU A 86 -0.96 0.11 17.92
C LEU A 86 -0.74 0.11 16.41
N LYS A 87 0.09 -0.84 15.91
CA LYS A 87 0.32 -1.04 14.47
C LYS A 87 -0.94 -1.44 13.73
N VAL A 88 -1.73 -2.36 14.29
CA VAL A 88 -2.99 -2.83 13.73
C VAL A 88 -4.01 -1.69 13.64
N ALA A 89 -4.14 -0.88 14.71
CA ALA A 89 -5.01 0.28 14.72
C ALA A 89 -4.61 1.32 13.67
N PHE A 90 -3.30 1.60 13.54
CA PHE A 90 -2.77 2.53 12.55
C PHE A 90 -2.97 2.01 11.12
N PHE A 91 -2.72 0.73 10.89
CA PHE A 91 -2.98 0.06 9.61
C PHE A 91 -4.45 0.19 9.20
N ALA A 92 -5.37 -0.17 10.10
CA ALA A 92 -6.81 -0.10 9.84
C ALA A 92 -7.27 1.33 9.57
N ALA A 93 -6.77 2.30 10.33
CA ALA A 93 -7.03 3.71 10.10
C ALA A 93 -6.56 4.17 8.71
N MET A 94 -5.34 3.80 8.31
CA MET A 94 -4.83 4.10 6.97
C MET A 94 -5.65 3.41 5.88
N PHE A 95 -6.03 2.15 6.08
CA PHE A 95 -6.81 1.39 5.11
C PHE A 95 -8.21 2.00 4.91
N ILE A 96 -8.91 2.31 6.00
CA ILE A 96 -10.25 2.94 5.97
C ILE A 96 -10.17 4.36 5.39
N THR A 97 -9.11 5.11 5.71
CA THR A 97 -8.93 6.48 5.21
C THR A 97 -8.39 6.52 3.77
N SER A 98 -7.85 5.42 3.25
CA SER A 98 -7.24 5.37 1.92
C SER A 98 -8.12 5.89 0.79
N PRO A 99 -9.46 5.63 0.71
CA PRO A 99 -10.31 6.24 -0.31
C PRO A 99 -10.31 7.77 -0.25
N ILE A 100 -10.31 8.33 0.96
CA ILE A 100 -10.27 9.78 1.16
C ILE A 100 -8.91 10.34 0.75
N LEU A 101 -7.82 9.70 1.20
CA LEU A 101 -6.45 10.09 0.87
C LEU A 101 -6.22 10.06 -0.65
N LEU A 102 -6.58 8.98 -1.30
CA LEU A 102 -6.43 8.79 -2.74
C LEU A 102 -7.26 9.83 -3.53
N THR A 103 -8.50 10.10 -3.11
CA THR A 103 -9.30 11.14 -3.76
C THR A 103 -8.73 12.55 -3.57
N GLN A 104 -8.09 12.85 -2.42
CA GLN A 104 -7.41 14.14 -2.23
C GLN A 104 -6.17 14.27 -3.13
N VAL A 105 -5.40 13.20 -3.28
CA VAL A 105 -4.26 13.15 -4.20
C VAL A 105 -4.73 13.39 -5.64
N TRP A 106 -5.78 12.69 -6.09
CA TRP A 106 -6.34 12.87 -7.43
C TRP A 106 -6.89 14.28 -7.65
N LYS A 107 -7.63 14.84 -6.70
CA LYS A 107 -8.13 16.21 -6.78
C LYS A 107 -7.02 17.27 -6.79
N PHE A 108 -5.84 16.95 -6.26
CA PHE A 108 -4.67 17.82 -6.33
C PHE A 108 -3.98 17.75 -7.70
N ILE A 109 -3.87 16.54 -8.29
CA ILE A 109 -3.23 16.33 -9.60
C ILE A 109 -4.14 16.83 -10.74
N ALA A 110 -5.45 16.65 -10.61
CA ALA A 110 -6.45 16.92 -11.62
C ALA A 110 -6.49 18.36 -12.19
N PRO A 111 -6.39 19.44 -11.36
CA PRO A 111 -6.47 20.82 -11.91
C PRO A 111 -5.32 21.16 -12.85
N GLY A 112 -4.16 20.52 -12.68
CA GLY A 112 -3.01 20.69 -13.57
C GLY A 112 -3.20 20.03 -14.95
N LEU A 113 -4.06 19.00 -15.01
CA LEU A 113 -4.22 18.16 -16.19
C LEU A 113 -5.41 18.55 -17.09
N TYR A 114 -6.52 18.99 -16.50
CA TYR A 114 -7.79 19.19 -17.23
C TYR A 114 -8.52 20.45 -16.80
N LYS A 115 -8.27 21.55 -17.49
CA LYS A 115 -9.06 22.78 -17.28
C LYS A 115 -10.52 22.64 -17.75
N ASN A 116 -10.85 21.72 -18.67
CA ASN A 116 -12.14 21.68 -19.35
C ASN A 116 -12.99 20.41 -19.17
N GLU A 117 -12.51 19.34 -18.48
CA GLU A 117 -13.23 18.05 -18.43
C GLU A 117 -13.34 17.45 -17.04
N LYS A 118 -14.04 18.13 -16.12
CA LYS A 118 -14.33 17.58 -14.77
C LYS A 118 -15.05 16.23 -14.81
N LYS A 119 -15.86 15.97 -15.84
CA LYS A 119 -16.58 14.68 -16.02
C LYS A 119 -15.63 13.51 -16.34
N ALA A 120 -14.49 13.78 -16.95
CA ALA A 120 -13.51 12.76 -17.29
C ALA A 120 -12.74 12.22 -16.07
N LEU A 121 -12.74 12.94 -14.95
CA LEU A 121 -12.08 12.53 -13.70
C LEU A 121 -12.94 11.62 -12.81
N LEU A 122 -14.26 11.69 -12.96
CA LEU A 122 -15.18 10.94 -12.12
C LEU A 122 -14.91 9.42 -12.10
N PRO A 123 -14.69 8.75 -13.26
CA PRO A 123 -14.38 7.33 -13.28
C PRO A 123 -13.08 6.99 -12.55
N TYR A 124 -12.07 7.85 -12.59
CA TYR A 124 -10.82 7.64 -11.85
C TYR A 124 -10.99 7.80 -10.34
N LEU A 125 -11.83 8.75 -9.90
CA LEU A 125 -12.14 8.96 -8.50
C LEU A 125 -12.88 7.77 -7.87
N ILE A 126 -13.67 7.04 -8.67
CA ILE A 126 -14.37 5.82 -8.22
C ILE A 126 -13.47 4.59 -8.38
N ALA A 127 -12.78 4.45 -9.50
CA ALA A 127 -11.92 3.30 -9.78
C ALA A 127 -10.77 3.18 -8.77
N THR A 128 -10.17 4.30 -8.38
CA THR A 128 -9.04 4.33 -7.45
C THR A 128 -9.36 3.65 -6.11
N PRO A 129 -10.34 4.09 -5.30
CA PRO A 129 -10.65 3.44 -4.05
C PRO A 129 -11.12 2.00 -4.24
N THR A 130 -11.89 1.73 -5.29
CA THR A 130 -12.39 0.38 -5.58
C THR A 130 -11.25 -0.60 -5.86
N LEU A 131 -10.30 -0.23 -6.72
CA LEU A 131 -9.14 -1.06 -7.02
C LEU A 131 -8.22 -1.25 -5.81
N PHE A 132 -8.06 -0.21 -4.97
CA PHE A 132 -7.30 -0.34 -3.73
C PHE A 132 -7.92 -1.40 -2.80
N LEU A 133 -9.24 -1.33 -2.59
CA LEU A 133 -9.96 -2.31 -1.77
C LEU A 133 -9.89 -3.71 -2.37
N LEU A 134 -10.06 -3.85 -3.69
CA LEU A 134 -9.92 -5.13 -4.38
C LEU A 134 -8.53 -5.74 -4.22
N GLY A 135 -7.46 -4.93 -4.28
CA GLY A 135 -6.09 -5.37 -4.00
C GLY A 135 -5.93 -5.93 -2.59
N GLY A 136 -6.50 -5.25 -1.59
CA GLY A 136 -6.49 -5.71 -0.21
C GLY A 136 -7.30 -6.99 0.01
N LEU A 137 -8.50 -7.08 -0.57
CA LEU A 137 -9.36 -8.27 -0.52
C LEU A 137 -8.70 -9.50 -1.17
N LEU A 138 -8.02 -9.29 -2.30
CA LEU A 138 -7.28 -10.36 -2.98
C LEU A 138 -6.18 -10.92 -2.08
N VAL A 139 -5.44 -10.07 -1.39
CA VAL A 139 -4.43 -10.54 -0.41
C VAL A 139 -5.08 -11.33 0.71
N TYR A 140 -6.12 -10.78 1.32
CA TYR A 140 -6.75 -11.37 2.48
C TYR A 140 -7.40 -12.73 2.19
N TYR A 141 -8.18 -12.84 1.11
CA TYR A 141 -8.95 -14.06 0.81
C TYR A 141 -8.22 -15.07 -0.06
N LEU A 142 -7.23 -14.66 -0.85
CA LEU A 142 -6.54 -15.55 -1.78
C LEU A 142 -5.07 -15.75 -1.42
N ILE A 143 -4.29 -14.68 -1.32
CA ILE A 143 -2.83 -14.79 -1.19
C ILE A 143 -2.45 -15.34 0.19
N MET A 144 -3.03 -14.80 1.27
CA MET A 144 -2.67 -15.22 2.63
C MET A 144 -3.00 -16.69 2.92
N PRO A 145 -4.19 -17.21 2.62
CA PRO A 145 -4.47 -18.64 2.82
C PRO A 145 -3.54 -19.56 2.00
N LEU A 146 -3.22 -19.17 0.75
CA LEU A 146 -2.28 -19.92 -0.08
C LEU A 146 -0.86 -19.90 0.47
N ALA A 147 -0.40 -18.73 0.90
CA ALA A 147 0.94 -18.56 1.48
C ALA A 147 1.10 -19.36 2.78
N ILE A 148 0.10 -19.32 3.68
CA ILE A 148 0.13 -20.07 4.93
C ILE A 148 0.19 -21.56 4.65
N LYS A 149 -0.68 -22.08 3.77
CA LYS A 149 -0.65 -23.48 3.35
C LYS A 149 0.69 -23.90 2.77
N PHE A 150 1.28 -23.03 1.94
CA PHE A 150 2.61 -23.26 1.38
C PHE A 150 3.68 -23.34 2.48
N PHE A 151 3.70 -22.43 3.45
CA PHE A 151 4.67 -22.50 4.56
C PHE A 151 4.49 -23.74 5.43
N LEU A 152 3.26 -24.19 5.65
CA LEU A 152 2.98 -25.42 6.38
C LEU A 152 3.54 -26.68 5.69
N THR A 153 3.77 -26.68 4.36
CA THR A 153 4.39 -27.81 3.66
C THR A 153 5.87 -28.05 4.04
N PHE A 154 6.54 -27.05 4.64
CA PHE A 154 7.92 -27.19 5.11
C PHE A 154 8.05 -27.80 6.51
N GLU A 155 6.95 -28.07 7.17
CA GLU A 155 6.97 -28.75 8.45
C GLU A 155 7.35 -30.22 8.31
N THR A 156 8.16 -30.70 9.24
CA THR A 156 8.56 -32.11 9.29
C THR A 156 8.12 -32.74 10.59
N THR A 157 7.49 -33.92 10.49
CA THR A 157 7.12 -34.73 11.66
C THR A 157 8.32 -35.47 12.22
N ALA A 158 8.26 -35.80 13.52
CA ALA A 158 9.30 -36.56 14.20
C ALA A 158 9.56 -37.96 13.60
N GLN A 159 8.69 -38.45 12.70
CA GLN A 159 8.87 -39.70 11.96
C GLN A 159 9.84 -39.59 10.79
N VAL A 160 10.07 -38.37 10.29
CA VAL A 160 10.91 -38.11 9.11
C VAL A 160 12.27 -37.52 9.49
N SER A 161 12.37 -36.86 10.66
CA SER A 161 13.61 -36.23 11.14
C SER A 161 13.77 -36.44 12.64
N SER A 162 15.01 -36.57 13.09
CA SER A 162 15.34 -36.66 14.52
C SER A 162 14.94 -35.40 15.32
N LEU A 163 14.75 -34.26 14.63
CA LEU A 163 14.24 -33.01 15.17
C LEU A 163 13.09 -32.51 14.30
N PRO A 164 11.85 -32.48 14.80
CA PRO A 164 10.72 -31.97 14.03
C PRO A 164 10.83 -30.45 13.86
N ILE A 165 10.51 -29.99 12.65
CA ILE A 165 10.38 -28.57 12.32
C ILE A 165 8.90 -28.24 12.33
N GLN A 166 8.50 -27.33 13.23
CA GLN A 166 7.12 -26.86 13.37
C GLN A 166 7.06 -25.35 13.23
N LEU A 167 6.05 -24.84 12.52
CA LEU A 167 5.83 -23.42 12.34
C LEU A 167 5.20 -22.81 13.61
N GLU A 168 5.99 -22.11 14.42
CA GLU A 168 5.51 -21.25 15.48
C GLU A 168 5.55 -19.78 15.02
N ALA A 169 4.42 -19.29 14.51
CA ALA A 169 4.36 -17.95 13.97
C ALA A 169 4.32 -16.90 15.09
N LYS A 170 5.20 -15.89 15.01
CA LYS A 170 5.16 -14.73 15.91
C LYS A 170 4.07 -13.77 15.48
N VAL A 171 3.28 -13.31 16.45
CA VAL A 171 2.17 -12.37 16.25
C VAL A 171 2.58 -11.15 15.42
N ASN A 172 3.65 -10.48 15.85
CA ASN A 172 4.11 -9.24 15.20
C ASN A 172 4.62 -9.49 13.76
N GLU A 173 5.28 -10.61 13.50
CA GLU A 173 5.82 -10.94 12.18
C GLU A 173 4.68 -11.28 11.21
N TYR A 174 3.74 -12.13 11.63
CA TYR A 174 2.56 -12.48 10.84
C TYR A 174 1.73 -11.24 10.48
N LEU A 175 1.37 -10.43 11.48
CA LEU A 175 0.58 -9.22 11.24
C LEU A 175 1.31 -8.19 10.40
N SER A 176 2.61 -8.03 10.60
CA SER A 176 3.42 -7.12 9.76
C SER A 176 3.47 -7.60 8.31
N LEU A 177 3.53 -8.90 8.07
CA LEU A 177 3.50 -9.48 6.73
C LEU A 177 2.16 -9.21 6.04
N ILE A 178 1.03 -9.59 6.66
CA ILE A 178 -0.29 -9.42 6.05
C ILE A 178 -0.61 -7.94 5.79
N MET A 179 -0.35 -7.05 6.76
CA MET A 179 -0.56 -5.62 6.61
C MET A 179 0.28 -5.03 5.46
N ARG A 180 1.55 -5.42 5.37
CA ARG A 180 2.45 -4.99 4.31
C ARG A 180 1.97 -5.46 2.93
N LEU A 181 1.55 -6.72 2.82
CA LEU A 181 1.03 -7.27 1.57
C LEU A 181 -0.28 -6.57 1.14
N ILE A 182 -1.21 -6.33 2.05
CA ILE A 182 -2.46 -5.63 1.76
C ILE A 182 -2.18 -4.23 1.18
N PHE A 183 -1.28 -3.45 1.79
CA PHE A 183 -0.90 -2.14 1.26
C PHE A 183 -0.16 -2.23 -0.08
N ALA A 184 0.78 -3.17 -0.20
CA ALA A 184 1.54 -3.36 -1.41
C ALA A 184 0.64 -3.66 -2.61
N PHE A 185 -0.27 -4.61 -2.47
CA PHE A 185 -1.22 -4.95 -3.52
C PHE A 185 -2.23 -3.82 -3.75
N GLY A 186 -2.76 -3.20 -2.69
CA GLY A 186 -3.62 -2.03 -2.81
C GLY A 186 -2.99 -0.90 -3.63
N ILE A 187 -1.72 -0.59 -3.40
CA ILE A 187 -0.96 0.41 -4.16
C ILE A 187 -0.66 -0.10 -5.58
N SER A 188 -0.30 -1.38 -5.75
CA SER A 188 -0.01 -1.96 -7.06
C SER A 188 -1.23 -1.92 -7.99
N PHE A 189 -2.42 -2.12 -7.44
CA PHE A 189 -3.68 -1.99 -8.19
C PHE A 189 -4.00 -0.54 -8.62
N GLN A 190 -3.25 0.45 -8.12
CA GLN A 190 -3.34 1.83 -8.61
C GLN A 190 -2.58 2.04 -9.94
N LEU A 191 -1.64 1.16 -10.29
CA LEU A 191 -0.84 1.30 -11.51
C LEU A 191 -1.70 1.39 -12.78
N PRO A 192 -2.74 0.55 -13.01
CA PRO A 192 -3.61 0.68 -14.18
C PRO A 192 -4.32 2.02 -14.26
N VAL A 193 -4.76 2.57 -13.12
CA VAL A 193 -5.42 3.87 -13.03
C VAL A 193 -4.44 4.99 -13.39
N LEU A 194 -3.24 4.93 -12.80
CA LEU A 194 -2.17 5.91 -13.06
C LEU A 194 -1.76 5.89 -14.53
N LEU A 195 -1.51 4.71 -15.11
CA LEU A 195 -1.11 4.58 -16.51
C LEU A 195 -2.19 5.04 -17.47
N SER A 196 -3.45 4.69 -17.20
CA SER A 196 -4.58 5.11 -18.06
C SER A 196 -4.78 6.62 -18.01
N LEU A 197 -4.56 7.27 -16.87
CA LEU A 197 -4.60 8.72 -16.77
C LEU A 197 -3.43 9.36 -17.53
N LEU A 198 -2.19 8.89 -17.34
CA LEU A 198 -1.00 9.42 -18.03
C LEU A 198 -1.12 9.27 -19.54
N ALA A 199 -1.71 8.15 -20.02
CA ALA A 199 -1.99 7.96 -21.44
C ALA A 199 -3.05 8.94 -21.95
N ARG A 200 -4.09 9.20 -21.17
CA ARG A 200 -5.16 10.14 -21.55
C ARG A 200 -4.68 11.57 -21.65
N VAL A 201 -3.71 11.95 -20.81
CA VAL A 201 -3.08 13.28 -20.80
C VAL A 201 -2.05 13.44 -21.93
N GLY A 202 -1.70 12.33 -22.61
CA GLY A 202 -0.70 12.33 -23.66
C GLY A 202 0.76 12.35 -23.18
N PHE A 203 1.00 12.09 -21.87
CA PHE A 203 2.36 11.92 -21.34
C PHE A 203 2.98 10.59 -21.76
N ILE A 204 2.16 9.57 -21.98
CA ILE A 204 2.60 8.23 -22.32
C ILE A 204 1.78 7.76 -23.51
N ASP A 205 2.49 7.35 -24.57
CA ASP A 205 1.89 6.70 -25.71
C ASP A 205 2.02 5.15 -25.60
N SER A 206 1.16 4.42 -26.32
CA SER A 206 1.19 2.95 -26.35
C SER A 206 2.53 2.42 -26.85
N GLU A 207 3.18 3.10 -27.78
CA GLU A 207 4.49 2.77 -28.30
C GLU A 207 5.60 2.94 -27.26
N TYR A 208 5.53 4.02 -26.46
CA TYR A 208 6.44 4.25 -25.33
C TYR A 208 6.36 3.12 -24.29
N LEU A 209 5.15 2.71 -23.90
CA LEU A 209 4.96 1.59 -22.97
C LEU A 209 5.50 0.27 -23.51
N ARG A 210 5.30 0.01 -24.81
CA ARG A 210 5.80 -1.20 -25.48
C ARG A 210 7.33 -1.27 -25.46
N THR A 211 7.99 -0.16 -25.74
CA THR A 211 9.46 -0.07 -25.77
C THR A 211 10.08 -0.20 -24.39
N ARG A 212 9.38 0.26 -23.34
CA ARG A 212 9.88 0.28 -21.96
C ARG A 212 9.46 -0.91 -21.09
N ARG A 213 8.78 -1.92 -21.65
CA ARG A 213 8.30 -3.11 -20.92
C ARG A 213 9.39 -3.77 -20.06
N LYS A 214 10.62 -3.91 -20.57
CA LYS A 214 11.74 -4.52 -19.84
C LYS A 214 12.09 -3.79 -18.54
N TYR A 215 12.02 -2.46 -18.52
CA TYR A 215 12.29 -1.68 -17.32
C TYR A 215 11.14 -1.78 -16.30
N VAL A 216 9.90 -1.81 -16.76
CA VAL A 216 8.73 -2.01 -15.91
C VAL A 216 8.80 -3.37 -15.21
N ILE A 217 9.16 -4.43 -15.92
CA ILE A 217 9.33 -5.76 -15.35
C ILE A 217 10.43 -5.76 -14.27
N ILE A 218 11.59 -5.15 -14.54
CA ILE A 218 12.69 -5.05 -13.57
C ILE A 218 12.23 -4.28 -12.31
N ILE A 219 11.51 -3.17 -12.48
CA ILE A 219 10.98 -2.38 -11.35
C ILE A 219 9.98 -3.21 -10.53
N ILE A 220 9.10 -3.97 -11.18
CA ILE A 220 8.14 -4.83 -10.49
C ILE A 220 8.87 -5.89 -9.65
N PHE A 221 9.89 -6.55 -10.22
CA PHE A 221 10.69 -7.51 -9.48
C PHE A 221 11.46 -6.89 -8.32
N ALA A 222 12.04 -5.70 -8.51
CA ALA A 222 12.75 -4.98 -7.46
C ALA A 222 11.79 -4.59 -6.31
N VAL A 223 10.60 -4.09 -6.63
CA VAL A 223 9.57 -3.77 -5.63
C VAL A 223 9.09 -5.03 -4.92
N ALA A 224 8.84 -6.12 -5.66
CA ALA A 224 8.47 -7.41 -5.07
C ALA A 224 9.54 -7.93 -4.10
N ALA A 225 10.83 -7.83 -4.46
CA ALA A 225 11.94 -8.24 -3.60
C ALA A 225 12.04 -7.41 -2.30
N ILE A 226 11.68 -6.12 -2.33
CA ILE A 226 11.64 -5.27 -1.14
C ILE A 226 10.42 -5.61 -0.25
N LEU A 227 9.32 -6.01 -0.86
CA LEU A 227 8.07 -6.31 -0.15
C LEU A 227 8.06 -7.71 0.45
N THR A 228 8.68 -8.69 -0.22
CA THR A 228 8.90 -10.02 0.35
C THR A 228 9.98 -9.94 1.43
N PRO A 229 9.74 -10.54 2.61
CA PRO A 229 10.77 -10.60 3.63
C PRO A 229 12.05 -11.23 3.03
N PRO A 230 13.24 -10.67 3.30
CA PRO A 230 14.48 -11.29 2.87
C PRO A 230 14.59 -12.65 3.55
N ASP A 231 14.46 -13.72 2.77
CA ASP A 231 14.68 -15.07 3.28
C ASP A 231 16.13 -15.20 3.74
N PRO A 232 16.40 -15.66 4.98
CA PRO A 232 17.76 -15.86 5.48
C PRO A 232 18.59 -16.81 4.60
N ILE A 233 17.93 -17.63 3.79
CA ILE A 233 18.54 -18.61 2.89
C ILE A 233 19.24 -17.92 1.71
N THR A 234 18.71 -16.82 1.18
CA THR A 234 19.34 -16.10 0.07
C THR A 234 20.54 -15.27 0.50
N GLN A 235 20.58 -14.80 1.75
CA GLN A 235 21.75 -14.07 2.28
C GLN A 235 22.97 -14.97 2.47
N ASN A 236 22.80 -16.25 2.78
CA ASN A 236 23.93 -17.19 2.96
C ASN A 236 24.51 -17.72 1.65
N TRP A 237 23.79 -17.62 0.52
CA TRP A 237 24.33 -18.12 -0.75
C TRP A 237 25.16 -17.08 -1.54
N PHE A 238 25.00 -15.80 -1.25
CA PHE A 238 25.83 -14.74 -1.85
C PHE A 238 26.99 -14.29 -0.97
N GLY A 239 27.21 -14.92 0.18
CA GLY A 239 28.25 -14.57 1.17
C GLY A 239 29.43 -15.58 1.28
N ASN A 240 29.53 -16.55 0.38
CA ASN A 240 30.69 -17.45 0.27
C ASN A 240 31.33 -17.36 -1.12
#